data_d3057fd990294d1ab9e379d97a9a511a
#
_entry.id   d3057fd990294d1ab9e379d97a9a511a
#
_cell.length_a   1.000
_cell.length_b   1.000
_cell.length_c   1.000
_cell.angle_alpha   90.00
_cell.angle_beta   90.00
_cell.angle_gamma   90.00
#
_symmetry.space_group_name_H-M   'P 1'
#
loop_
_entity.id
_entity.type
_entity.pdbx_description
1 polymer ?
#
loop_
_entity_poly.entity_id
_entity_poly.type
_entity_poly.pdbx_seq_one_letter_code
_entity_poly.pdbx_strand_id
1 'polypeptide(L)'
;LDLGQNITFQVKNNGQVLSLSPLFTNMATEGTVLKALEMASLPTNESTVAMTKQLMDAGFPIDKNTLQQIWHESNVFPEAAIEDIVNLHRLELPVTEENLTQMASYRNLTYQLTEGITAVAESLNSTLQGLTTNVEIEQAATIYGHILELLIPGEENPEAQRATVQFPDSEQTETVLQPAETMSQTKEAIAHTDTVVTNGTPEASKTMLPTQKMIVDGTKPEDAAEVVLKLLKQGMATKDTALLRSVLQNFKIAGLPGELLQDAWSIRPEDVESSEKVEELYQKLGKQLKSLAGLLEENGQSSSNAFQAVTNLSRNVDFLQQINQTYAYIQLPLHLRQGEHKTGELFVYTNKKNLAGKDGRVSALLHLDMEHLGPLDVYVALQDTKVSTKFYVQNDTILDYLEANMEV
;
A
#
# COMPACT_ATOMS: atom_id res chain seq x y z
N LEU A 1 -16.22 43.60 -5.99
CA LEU A 1 -16.68 42.31 -6.52
C LEU A 1 -16.94 42.50 -8.00
N ASP A 2 -16.11 41.93 -8.84
CA ASP A 2 -16.32 41.95 -10.29
C ASP A 2 -17.27 40.80 -10.69
N LEU A 3 -18.12 41.06 -11.67
CA LEU A 3 -19.07 40.07 -12.18
C LEU A 3 -18.29 38.88 -12.78
N GLY A 4 -18.51 37.69 -12.21
CA GLY A 4 -17.87 36.44 -12.65
C GLY A 4 -16.75 35.92 -11.75
N GLN A 5 -16.43 36.56 -10.65
CA GLN A 5 -15.49 36.05 -9.66
C GLN A 5 -16.13 34.96 -8.78
N ASN A 6 -15.45 33.81 -8.67
CA ASN A 6 -15.78 32.78 -7.70
C ASN A 6 -15.16 33.13 -6.36
N ILE A 7 -15.98 33.37 -5.35
CA ILE A 7 -15.52 33.67 -3.99
C ILE A 7 -16.08 32.67 -3.03
N THR A 8 -15.22 32.10 -2.18
CA THR A 8 -15.60 31.17 -1.12
C THR A 8 -16.00 31.94 0.13
N PHE A 9 -17.22 31.70 0.63
CA PHE A 9 -17.73 32.31 1.84
C PHE A 9 -17.98 31.29 2.93
N GLN A 10 -17.71 31.68 4.16
CA GLN A 10 -18.16 30.96 5.34
C GLN A 10 -19.56 31.43 5.73
N VAL A 11 -20.48 30.50 5.87
CA VAL A 11 -21.84 30.80 6.40
C VAL A 11 -21.73 30.98 7.91
N LYS A 12 -21.94 32.21 8.40
CA LYS A 12 -21.93 32.52 9.83
C LYS A 12 -23.28 32.29 10.50
N ASN A 13 -24.37 32.49 9.75
CA ASN A 13 -25.71 32.26 10.24
C ASN A 13 -26.63 31.79 9.11
N ASN A 14 -27.38 30.72 9.37
CA ASN A 14 -28.34 30.13 8.44
C ASN A 14 -29.77 30.34 8.91
N GLY A 15 -30.07 31.47 9.60
CA GLY A 15 -31.38 31.86 10.04
C GLY A 15 -32.17 32.54 8.92
N GLN A 16 -33.17 33.40 9.32
CA GLN A 16 -34.00 34.13 8.35
C GLN A 16 -33.22 35.05 7.40
N VAL A 17 -32.01 35.45 7.77
CA VAL A 17 -31.06 36.20 6.94
C VAL A 17 -29.76 35.42 6.86
N LEU A 18 -29.39 34.98 5.65
CA LEU A 18 -28.12 34.33 5.38
C LEU A 18 -26.98 35.32 5.57
N SER A 19 -26.17 35.12 6.61
CA SER A 19 -24.97 35.93 6.85
C SER A 19 -23.73 35.18 6.35
N LEU A 20 -23.11 35.73 5.33
CA LEU A 20 -21.88 35.22 4.71
C LEU A 20 -20.70 36.09 5.12
N SER A 21 -19.62 35.50 5.52
CA SER A 21 -18.32 36.15 5.65
C SER A 21 -17.38 35.59 4.60
N PRO A 22 -16.66 36.40 3.83
CA PRO A 22 -15.64 35.86 2.96
C PRO A 22 -14.70 35.01 3.81
N LEU A 23 -14.42 33.79 3.37
CA LEU A 23 -13.51 32.89 4.08
C LEU A 23 -12.13 33.49 4.15
N PHE A 24 -11.79 34.28 3.14
CA PHE A 24 -10.55 35.03 3.04
C PHE A 24 -10.85 36.47 2.65
N THR A 25 -10.25 37.42 3.35
CA THR A 25 -10.34 38.86 3.06
C THR A 25 -9.56 39.22 1.77
N ASN A 26 -9.00 38.23 1.09
CA ASN A 26 -8.15 38.38 -0.06
C ASN A 26 -8.97 38.31 -1.34
N MET A 27 -9.70 39.35 -1.61
CA MET A 27 -10.19 39.56 -2.98
C MET A 27 -8.97 39.88 -3.84
N ALA A 28 -8.61 38.89 -4.67
CA ALA A 28 -7.42 38.91 -5.50
C ALA A 28 -7.48 39.95 -6.60
N THR A 29 -7.24 41.17 -6.23
CA THR A 29 -6.65 42.10 -7.17
C THR A 29 -5.14 41.89 -7.12
N GLU A 30 -4.45 41.98 -8.24
CA GLU A 30 -2.98 41.89 -8.30
C GLU A 30 -2.31 42.77 -7.24
N GLY A 31 -2.93 43.92 -6.91
CA GLY A 31 -2.48 44.79 -5.84
C GLY A 31 -2.46 44.16 -4.43
N THR A 32 -3.39 43.24 -4.14
CA THR A 32 -3.43 42.54 -2.84
C THR A 32 -2.30 41.50 -2.73
N VAL A 33 -2.04 40.77 -3.82
CA VAL A 33 -0.95 39.80 -3.91
C VAL A 33 0.41 40.49 -3.72
N LEU A 34 0.64 41.57 -4.46
CA LEU A 34 1.88 42.34 -4.37
C LEU A 34 2.11 42.92 -2.99
N LYS A 35 1.06 43.45 -2.35
CA LYS A 35 1.12 43.96 -0.98
C LYS A 35 1.41 42.86 0.04
N ALA A 36 0.82 41.68 -0.12
CA ALA A 36 1.09 40.53 0.76
C ALA A 36 2.56 40.08 0.66
N LEU A 37 3.10 40.01 -0.57
CA LEU A 37 4.50 39.67 -0.81
C LEU A 37 5.44 40.74 -0.22
N GLU A 38 5.12 42.03 -0.36
CA GLU A 38 5.90 43.13 0.24
C GLU A 38 5.90 43.01 1.77
N MET A 39 4.74 42.78 2.39
CA MET A 39 4.62 42.58 3.84
C MET A 39 5.35 41.32 4.33
N ALA A 40 5.41 40.27 3.51
CA ALA A 40 6.19 39.07 3.77
C ALA A 40 7.70 39.27 3.53
N SER A 41 8.11 40.42 2.96
CA SER A 41 9.49 40.69 2.57
C SER A 41 10.00 39.67 1.50
N LEU A 42 9.12 39.23 0.64
CA LEU A 42 9.44 38.32 -0.47
C LEU A 42 9.63 39.09 -1.79
N PRO A 43 10.44 38.57 -2.72
CA PRO A 43 10.58 39.17 -4.03
C PRO A 43 9.23 39.15 -4.78
N THR A 44 8.94 40.23 -5.51
CA THR A 44 7.73 40.34 -6.33
C THR A 44 8.03 39.96 -7.77
N ASN A 45 8.22 38.68 -8.03
CA ASN A 45 8.45 38.11 -9.34
C ASN A 45 7.29 37.19 -9.76
N GLU A 46 7.32 36.70 -11.00
CA GLU A 46 6.26 35.84 -11.54
C GLU A 46 6.04 34.59 -10.71
N SER A 47 7.10 33.94 -10.22
CA SER A 47 7.02 32.72 -9.43
C SER A 47 6.34 32.97 -8.08
N THR A 48 6.71 34.01 -7.33
CA THR A 48 6.10 34.32 -6.02
C THR A 48 4.66 34.81 -6.16
N VAL A 49 4.34 35.52 -7.25
CA VAL A 49 2.96 35.91 -7.58
C VAL A 49 2.11 34.67 -7.91
N ALA A 50 2.62 33.74 -8.71
CA ALA A 50 1.95 32.48 -9.02
C ALA A 50 1.75 31.62 -7.75
N MET A 51 2.78 31.48 -6.92
CA MET A 51 2.71 30.81 -5.61
C MET A 51 1.58 31.40 -4.74
N THR A 52 1.54 32.71 -4.60
CA THR A 52 0.53 33.39 -3.78
C THR A 52 -0.89 33.18 -4.34
N LYS A 53 -1.06 33.19 -5.65
CA LYS A 53 -2.34 32.88 -6.29
C LYS A 53 -2.77 31.43 -6.04
N GLN A 54 -1.87 30.47 -6.16
CA GLN A 54 -2.15 29.05 -5.86
C GLN A 54 -2.55 28.85 -4.39
N LEU A 55 -1.88 29.52 -3.44
CA LEU A 55 -2.28 29.50 -2.03
C LEU A 55 -3.70 30.02 -1.82
N MET A 56 -4.06 31.13 -2.51
CA MET A 56 -5.40 31.68 -2.45
C MET A 56 -6.45 30.74 -3.04
N ASP A 57 -6.18 30.15 -4.19
CA ASP A 57 -7.07 29.18 -4.85
C ASP A 57 -7.26 27.91 -3.99
N ALA A 58 -6.23 27.49 -3.29
CA ALA A 58 -6.28 26.41 -2.32
C ALA A 58 -6.96 26.78 -0.99
N GLY A 59 -7.30 28.06 -0.80
CA GLY A 59 -7.98 28.56 0.42
C GLY A 59 -7.05 28.79 1.61
N PHE A 60 -5.74 28.86 1.39
CA PHE A 60 -4.76 29.17 2.44
C PHE A 60 -4.68 30.67 2.70
N PRO A 61 -4.33 31.08 3.95
CA PRO A 61 -4.07 32.47 4.26
C PRO A 61 -2.77 32.93 3.55
N ILE A 62 -2.77 34.18 3.07
CA ILE A 62 -1.59 34.83 2.48
C ILE A 62 -0.92 35.77 3.50
N ASP A 63 -0.83 35.32 4.74
CA ASP A 63 -0.06 36.02 5.77
C ASP A 63 1.45 35.83 5.60
N LYS A 64 2.21 36.65 6.32
CA LYS A 64 3.67 36.66 6.24
C LYS A 64 4.29 35.28 6.50
N ASN A 65 3.81 34.57 7.53
CA ASN A 65 4.42 33.31 7.95
C ASN A 65 4.19 32.22 6.92
N THR A 66 2.94 32.07 6.48
CA THR A 66 2.57 31.10 5.43
C THR A 66 3.34 31.36 4.14
N LEU A 67 3.39 32.61 3.67
CA LEU A 67 4.11 32.97 2.46
C LEU A 67 5.60 32.68 2.56
N GLN A 68 6.24 33.04 3.68
CA GLN A 68 7.66 32.76 3.91
C GLN A 68 7.97 31.27 4.01
N GLN A 69 7.09 30.50 4.64
CA GLN A 69 7.24 29.06 4.79
C GLN A 69 7.18 28.36 3.42
N ILE A 70 6.11 28.59 2.66
CA ILE A 70 5.93 27.97 1.34
C ILE A 70 7.04 28.40 0.37
N TRP A 71 7.44 29.67 0.42
CA TRP A 71 8.56 30.15 -0.39
C TRP A 71 9.88 29.48 0.00
N HIS A 72 10.15 29.28 1.30
CA HIS A 72 11.32 28.56 1.76
C HIS A 72 11.32 27.12 1.26
N GLU A 73 10.22 26.41 1.45
CA GLU A 73 10.06 25.02 1.02
C GLU A 73 10.18 24.87 -0.52
N SER A 74 9.63 25.81 -1.30
CA SER A 74 9.78 25.82 -2.75
C SER A 74 11.23 26.05 -3.21
N ASN A 75 12.06 26.72 -2.42
CA ASN A 75 13.49 26.86 -2.70
C ASN A 75 14.30 25.63 -2.26
N VAL A 76 13.86 24.93 -1.23
CA VAL A 76 14.48 23.66 -0.80
C VAL A 76 14.19 22.56 -1.80
N PHE A 77 12.98 22.55 -2.37
CA PHE A 77 12.50 21.55 -3.34
C PHE A 77 12.13 22.20 -4.68
N PRO A 78 13.11 22.67 -5.47
CA PRO A 78 12.84 23.46 -6.69
C PRO A 78 12.15 22.67 -7.80
N GLU A 79 12.24 21.33 -7.78
CA GLU A 79 11.59 20.46 -8.75
C GLU A 79 10.13 20.13 -8.37
N ALA A 80 9.73 20.42 -7.14
CA ALA A 80 8.38 20.15 -6.67
C ALA A 80 7.40 21.22 -7.18
N ALA A 81 6.21 20.77 -7.58
CA ALA A 81 5.13 21.70 -7.86
C ALA A 81 4.68 22.40 -6.58
N ILE A 82 4.44 23.70 -6.62
CA ILE A 82 3.93 24.46 -5.48
C ILE A 82 2.60 23.89 -4.99
N GLU A 83 1.78 23.39 -5.90
CA GLU A 83 0.52 22.71 -5.59
C GLU A 83 0.72 21.49 -4.68
N ASP A 84 1.78 20.71 -4.91
CA ASP A 84 2.08 19.53 -4.07
C ASP A 84 2.51 19.94 -2.67
N ILE A 85 3.32 21.00 -2.54
CA ILE A 85 3.70 21.59 -1.25
C ILE A 85 2.45 22.05 -0.49
N VAL A 86 1.57 22.80 -1.15
CA VAL A 86 0.32 23.31 -0.58
C VAL A 86 -0.62 22.18 -0.15
N ASN A 87 -0.72 21.12 -0.96
CA ASN A 87 -1.55 19.96 -0.63
C ASN A 87 -0.99 19.17 0.55
N LEU A 88 0.33 19.03 0.69
CA LEU A 88 0.94 18.43 1.88
C LEU A 88 0.61 19.21 3.14
N HIS A 89 0.67 20.54 3.10
CA HIS A 89 0.23 21.37 4.25
C HIS A 89 -1.26 21.20 4.57
N ARG A 90 -2.11 21.03 3.52
CA ARG A 90 -3.53 20.75 3.73
C ARG A 90 -3.77 19.40 4.40
N LEU A 91 -2.93 18.42 4.13
CA LEU A 91 -2.94 17.09 4.73
C LEU A 91 -2.25 17.03 6.10
N GLU A 92 -1.68 18.15 6.56
CA GLU A 92 -0.85 18.23 7.77
C GLU A 92 0.37 17.30 7.72
N LEU A 93 0.88 17.05 6.49
CA LEU A 93 2.05 16.23 6.23
C LEU A 93 3.32 17.06 6.14
N PRO A 94 4.46 16.55 6.63
CA PRO A 94 5.74 17.23 6.46
C PRO A 94 6.13 17.30 4.98
N VAL A 95 6.70 18.43 4.57
CA VAL A 95 7.22 18.62 3.22
C VAL A 95 8.60 17.97 3.15
N THR A 96 8.64 16.75 2.64
CA THR A 96 9.85 15.95 2.41
C THR A 96 9.89 15.49 0.95
N GLU A 97 11.06 15.09 0.46
CA GLU A 97 11.22 14.59 -0.91
C GLU A 97 10.31 13.37 -1.17
N GLU A 98 10.20 12.48 -0.18
CA GLU A 98 9.32 11.32 -0.26
C GLU A 98 7.85 11.72 -0.39
N ASN A 99 7.36 12.58 0.49
CA ASN A 99 5.96 13.01 0.48
C ASN A 99 5.61 13.82 -0.77
N LEU A 100 6.55 14.63 -1.27
CA LEU A 100 6.38 15.35 -2.54
C LEU A 100 6.28 14.39 -3.74
N THR A 101 7.14 13.37 -3.78
CA THR A 101 7.08 12.31 -4.81
C THR A 101 5.75 11.57 -4.75
N GLN A 102 5.28 11.22 -3.57
CA GLN A 102 3.99 10.57 -3.35
C GLN A 102 2.82 11.46 -3.80
N MET A 103 2.85 12.75 -3.43
CA MET A 103 1.82 13.72 -3.79
C MET A 103 1.77 13.94 -5.32
N ALA A 104 2.93 14.08 -5.96
CA ALA A 104 3.03 14.19 -7.40
C ALA A 104 2.48 12.94 -8.12
N SER A 105 2.80 11.74 -7.60
CA SER A 105 2.29 10.47 -8.14
C SER A 105 0.78 10.34 -7.98
N TYR A 106 0.26 10.74 -6.83
CA TYR A 106 -1.19 10.80 -6.57
C TYR A 106 -1.89 11.77 -7.53
N ARG A 107 -1.39 13.00 -7.64
CA ARG A 107 -1.98 14.03 -8.50
C ARG A 107 -1.99 13.63 -9.98
N ASN A 108 -0.95 12.93 -10.42
CA ASN A 108 -0.81 12.49 -11.81
C ASN A 108 -1.43 11.10 -12.07
N LEU A 109 -2.03 10.45 -11.07
CA LEU A 109 -2.59 9.09 -11.13
C LEU A 109 -1.56 8.06 -11.69
N THR A 110 -0.27 8.27 -11.37
CA THR A 110 0.82 7.43 -11.87
C THR A 110 1.19 6.29 -10.93
N TYR A 111 0.73 6.31 -9.68
CA TYR A 111 0.98 5.25 -8.72
C TYR A 111 -0.25 4.35 -8.58
N GLN A 112 -0.05 3.07 -8.84
CA GLN A 112 -1.07 2.05 -8.65
C GLN A 112 -0.63 1.08 -7.55
N LEU A 113 -1.51 0.83 -6.58
CA LEU A 113 -1.21 -0.04 -5.43
C LEU A 113 -0.84 -1.47 -5.87
N THR A 114 -1.52 -2.01 -6.89
CA THR A 114 -1.22 -3.33 -7.45
C THR A 114 0.15 -3.40 -8.10
N GLU A 115 0.63 -2.32 -8.73
CA GLU A 115 2.00 -2.26 -9.26
C GLU A 115 3.04 -2.32 -8.13
N GLY A 116 2.78 -1.59 -7.03
CA GLY A 116 3.62 -1.66 -5.83
C GLY A 116 3.66 -3.06 -5.22
N ILE A 117 2.51 -3.74 -5.15
CA ILE A 117 2.39 -5.14 -4.68
C ILE A 117 3.18 -6.07 -5.61
N THR A 118 3.04 -5.93 -6.92
CA THR A 118 3.77 -6.71 -7.91
C THR A 118 5.28 -6.49 -7.81
N ALA A 119 5.72 -5.23 -7.64
CA ALA A 119 7.14 -4.92 -7.46
C ALA A 119 7.73 -5.57 -6.20
N VAL A 120 6.98 -5.64 -5.09
CA VAL A 120 7.37 -6.39 -3.89
C VAL A 120 7.49 -7.87 -4.21
N ALA A 121 6.49 -8.47 -4.87
CA ALA A 121 6.48 -9.89 -5.22
C ALA A 121 7.68 -10.27 -6.09
N GLU A 122 7.95 -9.53 -7.15
CA GLU A 122 9.06 -9.77 -8.07
C GLU A 122 10.43 -9.57 -7.42
N SER A 123 10.60 -8.48 -6.67
CA SER A 123 11.86 -8.19 -5.98
C SER A 123 12.15 -9.19 -4.86
N LEU A 124 11.11 -9.67 -4.17
CA LEU A 124 11.22 -10.72 -3.17
C LEU A 124 11.68 -12.03 -3.80
N ASN A 125 11.03 -12.45 -4.89
CA ASN A 125 11.41 -13.66 -5.62
C ASN A 125 12.85 -13.56 -6.13
N SER A 126 13.25 -12.42 -6.69
CA SER A 126 14.62 -12.18 -7.15
C SER A 126 15.66 -12.25 -6.00
N THR A 127 15.34 -11.63 -4.86
CA THR A 127 16.21 -11.65 -3.67
C THR A 127 16.36 -13.07 -3.13
N LEU A 128 15.26 -13.81 -3.01
CA LEU A 128 15.28 -15.20 -2.55
C LEU A 128 16.08 -16.10 -3.49
N GLN A 129 15.95 -15.96 -4.81
CA GLN A 129 16.75 -16.68 -5.79
C GLN A 129 18.24 -16.35 -5.64
N GLY A 130 18.58 -15.08 -5.45
CA GLY A 130 19.96 -14.64 -5.20
C GLY A 130 20.57 -15.31 -3.97
N LEU A 131 19.82 -15.46 -2.89
CA LEU A 131 20.27 -16.14 -1.67
C LEU A 131 20.52 -17.63 -1.91
N THR A 132 19.71 -18.29 -2.73
CA THR A 132 19.91 -19.73 -3.02
C THR A 132 21.17 -20.03 -3.84
N THR A 133 21.68 -19.04 -4.57
CA THR A 133 22.87 -19.19 -5.43
C THR A 133 24.17 -18.80 -4.74
N ASN A 134 24.14 -17.81 -3.84
CA ASN A 134 25.34 -17.15 -3.34
C ASN A 134 25.65 -17.39 -1.86
N VAL A 135 24.70 -17.88 -1.06
CA VAL A 135 24.83 -17.90 0.41
C VAL A 135 24.34 -19.22 1.00
N GLU A 136 24.48 -19.31 2.29
CA GLU A 136 24.09 -20.43 3.13
C GLU A 136 22.63 -20.80 2.89
N ILE A 137 22.41 -21.97 2.32
CA ILE A 137 21.10 -22.48 1.95
C ILE A 137 20.14 -22.54 3.17
N GLU A 138 20.67 -22.69 4.39
CA GLU A 138 19.89 -22.67 5.62
C GLU A 138 19.30 -21.28 5.89
N GLN A 139 20.05 -20.21 5.63
CA GLN A 139 19.55 -18.84 5.77
C GLN A 139 18.44 -18.55 4.75
N ALA A 140 18.65 -18.95 3.49
CA ALA A 140 17.62 -18.84 2.47
C ALA A 140 16.34 -19.59 2.85
N ALA A 141 16.47 -20.80 3.39
CA ALA A 141 15.36 -21.63 3.86
C ALA A 141 14.62 -20.98 5.05
N THR A 142 15.36 -20.35 5.96
CA THR A 142 14.80 -19.63 7.11
C THR A 142 13.97 -18.43 6.67
N ILE A 143 14.54 -17.57 5.81
CA ILE A 143 13.83 -16.38 5.28
C ILE A 143 12.59 -16.83 4.52
N TYR A 144 12.74 -17.81 3.62
CA TYR A 144 11.63 -18.31 2.82
C TYR A 144 10.50 -18.89 3.70
N GLY A 145 10.87 -19.68 4.70
CA GLY A 145 9.93 -20.29 5.64
C GLY A 145 9.14 -19.23 6.42
N HIS A 146 9.80 -18.20 6.95
CA HIS A 146 9.14 -17.11 7.67
C HIS A 146 8.22 -16.28 6.76
N ILE A 147 8.58 -16.08 5.49
CA ILE A 147 7.72 -15.40 4.53
C ILE A 147 6.43 -16.21 4.29
N LEU A 148 6.55 -17.53 4.11
CA LEU A 148 5.37 -18.37 3.97
C LEU A 148 4.49 -18.34 5.22
N GLU A 149 5.08 -18.43 6.42
CA GLU A 149 4.35 -18.34 7.70
C GLU A 149 3.61 -16.98 7.84
N LEU A 150 4.16 -15.90 7.33
CA LEU A 150 3.54 -14.59 7.34
C LEU A 150 2.33 -14.48 6.38
N LEU A 151 2.38 -15.19 5.25
CA LEU A 151 1.40 -15.07 4.16
C LEU A 151 0.29 -16.11 4.21
N ILE A 152 0.55 -17.32 4.75
CA ILE A 152 -0.46 -18.35 4.90
C ILE A 152 -1.51 -17.91 5.95
N PRO A 153 -2.80 -17.92 5.60
CA PRO A 153 -3.87 -17.67 6.59
C PRO A 153 -3.90 -18.85 7.57
N GLY A 154 -3.35 -18.70 8.73
CA GLY A 154 -3.32 -19.74 9.76
C GLY A 154 -3.46 -19.10 11.14
N GLU A 155 -3.91 -19.90 12.13
CA GLU A 155 -4.11 -19.51 13.52
C GLU A 155 -3.02 -18.53 13.99
N GLU A 156 -3.43 -17.40 14.57
CA GLU A 156 -2.56 -16.35 15.09
C GLU A 156 -1.32 -16.94 15.75
N ASN A 157 -0.19 -16.91 15.05
CA ASN A 157 1.06 -17.38 15.61
C ASN A 157 1.58 -16.34 16.62
N PRO A 158 1.57 -16.63 17.93
CA PRO A 158 1.99 -15.65 18.95
C PRO A 158 3.49 -15.26 18.85
N GLU A 159 4.29 -15.99 18.07
CA GLU A 159 5.71 -15.69 17.87
C GLU A 159 5.93 -14.62 16.79
N ALA A 160 5.06 -14.54 15.78
CA ALA A 160 5.09 -13.45 14.79
C ALA A 160 4.72 -12.09 15.43
N GLN A 161 4.05 -12.07 16.57
CA GLN A 161 3.73 -10.84 17.32
C GLN A 161 4.92 -10.31 18.15
N ARG A 162 5.97 -11.09 18.36
CA ARG A 162 7.17 -10.66 19.12
C ARG A 162 8.20 -9.91 18.28
N ALA A 163 8.07 -9.93 16.95
CA ALA A 163 8.89 -9.15 16.04
C ALA A 163 8.37 -7.71 15.83
N THR A 164 7.42 -7.24 16.63
CA THR A 164 7.11 -5.81 16.68
C THR A 164 8.23 -5.10 17.43
N VAL A 165 9.22 -4.63 16.67
CA VAL A 165 10.20 -3.67 17.14
C VAL A 165 9.44 -2.42 17.59
N GLN A 166 9.41 -2.20 18.90
CA GLN A 166 9.05 -0.93 19.50
C GLN A 166 10.05 0.11 18.97
N PHE A 167 9.60 1.00 18.10
CA PHE A 167 10.34 2.25 17.88
C PHE A 167 10.30 3.04 19.17
N PRO A 168 11.44 3.58 19.64
CA PRO A 168 11.48 4.31 20.88
C PRO A 168 10.77 5.65 20.70
N ASP A 169 9.63 5.78 21.35
CA ASP A 169 9.12 7.08 21.76
C ASP A 169 10.16 7.68 22.72
N SER A 170 10.65 8.85 22.40
CA SER A 170 11.59 9.59 23.23
C SER A 170 10.93 9.92 24.56
N GLU A 171 11.55 9.45 25.61
CA GLU A 171 11.74 9.98 26.96
C GLU A 171 11.46 9.00 28.10
N GLN A 172 12.52 8.91 28.86
CA GLN A 172 12.69 8.64 30.28
C GLN A 172 13.15 7.26 30.73
N THR A 173 14.40 7.33 31.08
CA THR A 173 15.23 6.47 31.92
C THR A 173 14.54 6.07 33.23
N GLU A 174 14.49 4.77 33.54
CA GLU A 174 14.78 4.31 34.89
C GLU A 174 15.26 2.84 34.90
N THR A 175 16.40 2.68 35.50
CA THR A 175 17.19 1.48 35.73
C THR A 175 16.59 0.66 36.86
N VAL A 176 16.36 -0.66 36.70
CA VAL A 176 16.48 -1.61 37.83
C VAL A 176 16.86 -3.01 37.34
N LEU A 177 17.80 -3.57 38.05
CA LEU A 177 18.60 -4.77 37.93
C LEU A 177 17.84 -6.10 38.03
N GLN A 178 18.50 -7.10 37.44
CA GLN A 178 18.32 -8.58 37.49
C GLN A 178 18.04 -9.18 38.89
N PRO A 179 17.73 -10.49 39.09
CA PRO A 179 18.60 -11.59 38.63
C PRO A 179 17.92 -12.92 38.17
N ALA A 180 18.78 -13.74 37.67
CA ALA A 180 18.87 -15.06 37.15
C ALA A 180 18.22 -16.28 37.94
N GLU A 181 18.34 -17.44 37.24
CA GLU A 181 18.24 -18.86 37.63
C GLU A 181 16.84 -19.51 37.53
N THR A 182 16.66 -20.68 36.96
CA THR A 182 17.32 -21.96 37.13
C THR A 182 16.87 -22.99 36.08
N MET A 183 17.80 -23.87 35.73
CA MET A 183 17.69 -25.09 34.90
C MET A 183 16.65 -26.09 35.45
N SER A 184 16.05 -26.89 34.56
CA SER A 184 15.91 -28.32 34.83
C SER A 184 15.73 -29.14 33.54
N GLN A 185 16.57 -30.15 33.48
CA GLN A 185 16.64 -31.25 32.51
C GLN A 185 15.48 -32.25 32.72
N THR A 186 15.03 -32.91 31.66
CA THR A 186 14.76 -34.35 31.76
C THR A 186 14.95 -35.07 30.41
N LYS A 187 15.61 -36.18 30.51
CA LYS A 187 16.09 -37.11 29.51
C LYS A 187 15.04 -38.12 29.02
N GLU A 188 15.38 -38.70 27.86
CA GLU A 188 15.25 -40.06 27.37
C GLU A 188 13.92 -40.61 26.86
N ALA A 189 13.93 -41.04 25.59
CA ALA A 189 13.91 -42.48 25.29
C ALA A 189 14.19 -42.78 23.81
N ILE A 190 15.18 -43.65 23.63
CA ILE A 190 15.64 -44.25 22.37
C ILE A 190 14.75 -45.44 22.03
N ALA A 191 14.40 -45.62 20.76
CA ALA A 191 14.03 -46.93 20.24
C ALA A 191 14.63 -47.15 18.86
N HIS A 192 15.55 -48.09 18.78
CA HIS A 192 16.16 -48.66 17.58
C HIS A 192 15.15 -49.54 16.81
N THR A 193 15.22 -49.53 15.49
CA THR A 193 15.03 -50.76 14.69
C THR A 193 15.73 -50.67 13.34
N ASP A 194 16.70 -51.50 13.25
CA ASP A 194 17.28 -52.40 12.25
C ASP A 194 17.29 -52.04 10.75
N THR A 195 18.50 -52.15 10.34
CA THR A 195 19.11 -52.23 9.02
C THR A 195 18.71 -53.47 8.24
N VAL A 196 18.29 -53.31 6.97
CA VAL A 196 18.44 -54.37 5.96
C VAL A 196 19.15 -53.78 4.75
N VAL A 197 20.38 -54.30 4.55
CA VAL A 197 21.21 -54.06 3.37
C VAL A 197 20.78 -55.04 2.28
N THR A 198 20.43 -54.57 1.10
CA THR A 198 20.47 -55.37 -0.11
C THR A 198 21.15 -54.57 -1.22
N ASN A 199 22.29 -55.16 -1.66
CA ASN A 199 23.07 -54.76 -2.84
C ASN A 199 22.24 -54.96 -4.12
N GLY A 200 22.18 -53.95 -4.98
CA GLY A 200 21.64 -54.05 -6.35
C GLY A 200 22.17 -52.90 -7.19
N THR A 201 22.84 -53.25 -8.27
CA THR A 201 23.53 -52.49 -9.29
C THR A 201 22.71 -51.31 -9.88
N PRO A 202 23.33 -50.21 -10.37
CA PRO A 202 22.63 -48.99 -10.70
C PRO A 202 22.05 -49.02 -12.11
N GLU A 203 20.77 -49.16 -12.24
CA GLU A 203 19.99 -48.70 -13.39
C GLU A 203 19.63 -47.25 -13.19
N ALA A 204 19.94 -46.39 -14.16
CA ALA A 204 19.63 -45.00 -14.21
C ALA A 204 18.12 -44.78 -14.36
N SER A 205 17.37 -44.98 -13.30
CA SER A 205 16.01 -44.47 -13.18
C SER A 205 16.10 -42.98 -12.85
N LYS A 206 15.59 -42.13 -13.72
CA LYS A 206 15.22 -40.75 -13.42
C LYS A 206 14.24 -40.79 -12.25
N THR A 207 14.76 -40.80 -11.03
CA THR A 207 13.95 -40.60 -9.81
C THR A 207 13.53 -39.15 -9.80
N MET A 208 12.30 -38.87 -10.23
CA MET A 208 11.68 -37.59 -10.00
C MET A 208 11.76 -37.34 -8.49
N LEU A 209 12.37 -36.23 -8.11
CA LEU A 209 12.48 -35.78 -6.72
C LEU A 209 11.08 -35.75 -6.11
N PRO A 210 10.92 -36.13 -4.82
CA PRO A 210 9.60 -36.17 -4.15
C PRO A 210 8.82 -34.87 -4.26
N THR A 211 9.50 -33.72 -4.36
CA THR A 211 8.94 -32.38 -4.54
C THR A 211 8.16 -32.19 -5.84
N GLN A 212 8.58 -32.81 -6.96
CA GLN A 212 7.87 -32.70 -8.24
C GLN A 212 6.52 -33.46 -8.25
N LYS A 213 6.36 -34.43 -7.37
CA LYS A 213 5.14 -35.25 -7.29
C LYS A 213 4.09 -34.68 -6.32
N MET A 214 4.47 -33.72 -5.46
CA MET A 214 3.61 -33.15 -4.42
C MET A 214 2.91 -31.86 -4.85
N ILE A 215 3.46 -31.10 -5.79
CA ILE A 215 2.85 -29.87 -6.33
C ILE A 215 2.35 -30.18 -7.73
N VAL A 216 1.09 -30.57 -7.85
CA VAL A 216 0.42 -30.86 -9.12
C VAL A 216 -0.11 -29.53 -9.70
N ASP A 217 -0.13 -29.40 -11.03
CA ASP A 217 -0.81 -28.29 -11.69
C ASP A 217 -2.27 -28.23 -11.21
N GLY A 218 -2.70 -27.07 -10.68
CA GLY A 218 -4.03 -26.86 -10.10
C GLY A 218 -4.11 -26.93 -8.57
N THR A 219 -2.98 -27.16 -7.86
CA THR A 219 -2.92 -26.97 -6.39
C THR A 219 -3.05 -25.49 -6.07
N LYS A 220 -3.90 -25.15 -5.10
CA LYS A 220 -3.98 -23.75 -4.64
C LYS A 220 -2.65 -23.29 -4.05
N PRO A 221 -2.25 -22.02 -4.22
CA PRO A 221 -0.99 -21.51 -3.68
C PRO A 221 -0.84 -21.74 -2.16
N GLU A 222 -1.93 -21.61 -1.40
CA GLU A 222 -1.96 -21.83 0.05
C GLU A 222 -1.61 -23.28 0.42
N ASP A 223 -2.24 -24.28 -0.24
CA ASP A 223 -1.98 -25.70 -0.01
C ASP A 223 -0.53 -26.06 -0.40
N ALA A 224 -0.02 -25.47 -1.48
CA ALA A 224 1.36 -25.66 -1.92
C ALA A 224 2.34 -25.08 -0.89
N ALA A 225 2.03 -23.93 -0.31
CA ALA A 225 2.85 -23.26 0.69
C ALA A 225 2.98 -24.07 1.99
N GLU A 226 1.88 -24.69 2.46
CA GLU A 226 1.93 -25.57 3.64
C GLU A 226 2.87 -26.76 3.42
N VAL A 227 2.79 -27.39 2.24
CA VAL A 227 3.67 -28.51 1.89
C VAL A 227 5.13 -28.06 1.84
N VAL A 228 5.41 -26.92 1.21
CA VAL A 228 6.76 -26.35 1.12
C VAL A 228 7.30 -26.02 2.51
N LEU A 229 6.49 -25.37 3.35
CA LEU A 229 6.86 -25.02 4.72
C LEU A 229 7.24 -26.26 5.54
N LYS A 230 6.47 -27.34 5.41
CA LYS A 230 6.76 -28.62 6.06
C LYS A 230 8.08 -29.22 5.60
N LEU A 231 8.36 -29.16 4.29
CA LEU A 231 9.62 -29.66 3.73
C LEU A 231 10.82 -28.84 4.18
N LEU A 232 10.68 -27.52 4.26
CA LEU A 232 11.73 -26.62 4.76
C LEU A 232 12.00 -26.89 6.24
N LYS A 233 10.97 -26.99 7.08
CA LYS A 233 11.12 -27.36 8.51
C LYS A 233 11.79 -28.71 8.68
N GLN A 234 11.43 -29.70 7.88
CA GLN A 234 12.07 -31.01 7.91
C GLN A 234 13.55 -30.92 7.50
N GLY A 235 13.88 -30.23 6.38
CA GLY A 235 15.24 -30.06 5.91
C GLY A 235 16.13 -29.34 6.93
N MET A 236 15.61 -28.30 7.59
CA MET A 236 16.33 -27.60 8.65
C MET A 236 16.56 -28.48 9.88
N ALA A 237 15.53 -29.23 10.34
CA ALA A 237 15.63 -30.11 11.50
C ALA A 237 16.65 -31.25 11.29
N THR A 238 16.71 -31.79 10.06
CA THR A 238 17.64 -32.88 9.71
C THR A 238 18.98 -32.38 9.18
N LYS A 239 19.17 -31.08 9.02
CA LYS A 239 20.31 -30.43 8.33
C LYS A 239 20.56 -30.98 6.92
N ASP A 240 19.49 -31.38 6.24
CA ASP A 240 19.54 -31.89 4.87
C ASP A 240 19.62 -30.75 3.85
N THR A 241 20.82 -30.27 3.60
CA THR A 241 21.09 -29.18 2.64
C THR A 241 20.72 -29.55 1.20
N ALA A 242 20.72 -30.86 0.86
CA ALA A 242 20.30 -31.32 -0.47
C ALA A 242 18.79 -31.17 -0.64
N LEU A 243 18.00 -31.54 0.36
CA LEU A 243 16.56 -31.32 0.37
C LEU A 243 16.23 -29.83 0.30
N LEU A 244 16.83 -29.00 1.17
CA LEU A 244 16.61 -27.53 1.16
C LEU A 244 16.92 -26.93 -0.22
N ARG A 245 18.05 -27.32 -0.82
CA ARG A 245 18.40 -26.83 -2.15
C ARG A 245 17.41 -27.29 -3.23
N SER A 246 16.96 -28.54 -3.18
CA SER A 246 15.99 -29.07 -4.14
C SER A 246 14.63 -28.37 -4.05
N VAL A 247 14.21 -28.01 -2.84
CA VAL A 247 12.99 -27.24 -2.60
C VAL A 247 13.11 -25.82 -3.15
N LEU A 248 14.13 -25.08 -2.71
CA LEU A 248 14.29 -23.67 -3.03
C LEU A 248 14.68 -23.37 -4.49
N GLN A 249 15.33 -24.33 -5.18
CA GLN A 249 15.67 -24.20 -6.60
C GLN A 249 14.54 -24.66 -7.54
N ASN A 250 13.44 -25.16 -7.01
CA ASN A 250 12.29 -25.51 -7.84
C ASN A 250 11.59 -24.23 -8.33
N PHE A 251 11.47 -24.07 -9.65
CA PHE A 251 10.91 -22.88 -10.28
C PHE A 251 9.49 -22.56 -9.80
N LYS A 252 8.63 -23.56 -9.64
CA LYS A 252 7.26 -23.36 -9.15
C LYS A 252 7.23 -22.90 -7.69
N ILE A 253 8.16 -23.38 -6.88
CA ILE A 253 8.27 -22.99 -5.48
C ILE A 253 8.85 -21.57 -5.36
N ALA A 254 9.83 -21.23 -6.20
CA ALA A 254 10.47 -19.92 -6.17
C ALA A 254 9.50 -18.74 -6.35
N GLY A 255 8.44 -18.92 -7.16
CA GLY A 255 7.42 -17.89 -7.40
C GLY A 255 6.30 -17.84 -6.34
N LEU A 256 6.17 -18.89 -5.53
CA LEU A 256 5.06 -19.07 -4.61
C LEU A 256 4.86 -17.92 -3.60
N PRO A 257 5.91 -17.34 -2.97
CA PRO A 257 5.72 -16.20 -2.08
C PRO A 257 5.11 -14.99 -2.78
N GLY A 258 5.47 -14.74 -4.03
CA GLY A 258 4.92 -13.65 -4.82
C GLY A 258 3.43 -13.84 -5.14
N GLU A 259 3.03 -15.07 -5.53
CA GLU A 259 1.63 -15.42 -5.79
C GLU A 259 0.78 -15.27 -4.53
N LEU A 260 1.24 -15.84 -3.41
CA LEU A 260 0.56 -15.73 -2.12
C LEU A 260 0.41 -14.27 -1.66
N LEU A 261 1.45 -13.46 -1.87
CA LEU A 261 1.46 -12.05 -1.50
C LEU A 261 0.43 -11.27 -2.31
N GLN A 262 0.37 -11.48 -3.63
CA GLN A 262 -0.62 -10.84 -4.49
C GLN A 262 -2.04 -11.22 -4.09
N ASP A 263 -2.31 -12.49 -3.82
CA ASP A 263 -3.62 -12.96 -3.35
C ASP A 263 -3.97 -12.40 -1.97
N ALA A 264 -3.03 -12.45 -1.02
CA ALA A 264 -3.24 -11.99 0.35
C ALA A 264 -3.49 -10.49 0.48
N TRP A 265 -2.94 -9.70 -0.46
CA TRP A 265 -3.00 -8.24 -0.47
C TRP A 265 -3.98 -7.68 -1.51
N SER A 266 -4.87 -8.50 -2.01
CA SER A 266 -5.94 -8.12 -2.94
C SER A 266 -7.31 -8.39 -2.33
N ILE A 267 -8.32 -7.70 -2.83
CA ILE A 267 -9.72 -7.86 -2.45
C ILE A 267 -10.55 -8.27 -3.68
N ARG A 268 -11.51 -9.14 -3.49
CA ARG A 268 -12.44 -9.52 -4.56
C ARG A 268 -13.49 -8.45 -4.76
N PRO A 269 -14.00 -8.24 -5.99
CA PRO A 269 -15.04 -7.24 -6.24
C PRO A 269 -16.28 -7.39 -5.37
N GLU A 270 -16.70 -8.63 -5.06
CA GLU A 270 -17.84 -8.93 -4.19
C GLU A 270 -17.61 -8.55 -2.71
N ASP A 271 -16.35 -8.40 -2.28
CA ASP A 271 -15.99 -8.05 -0.90
C ASP A 271 -15.85 -6.52 -0.69
N VAL A 272 -15.77 -5.76 -1.79
CA VAL A 272 -15.64 -4.27 -1.75
C VAL A 272 -16.88 -3.60 -1.16
N GLU A 273 -18.04 -4.24 -1.18
CA GLU A 273 -19.27 -3.75 -0.54
C GLU A 273 -19.09 -3.51 0.97
N SER A 274 -18.21 -4.30 1.61
CA SER A 274 -17.94 -4.19 3.04
C SER A 274 -16.78 -3.26 3.31
N SER A 275 -17.08 -2.09 3.89
CA SER A 275 -16.04 -1.16 4.37
C SER A 275 -15.12 -1.81 5.41
N GLU A 276 -15.64 -2.75 6.20
CA GLU A 276 -14.88 -3.51 7.20
C GLU A 276 -13.81 -4.38 6.53
N LYS A 277 -14.15 -5.12 5.45
CA LYS A 277 -13.18 -5.93 4.69
C LYS A 277 -12.09 -5.10 4.03
N VAL A 278 -12.45 -3.91 3.53
CA VAL A 278 -11.47 -2.98 2.96
C VAL A 278 -10.52 -2.46 4.05
N GLU A 279 -11.05 -2.11 5.22
CA GLU A 279 -10.22 -1.68 6.36
C GLU A 279 -9.32 -2.81 6.86
N GLU A 280 -9.84 -4.02 7.02
CA GLU A 280 -9.07 -5.22 7.37
C GLU A 280 -7.94 -5.49 6.39
N LEU A 281 -8.20 -5.36 5.07
CA LEU A 281 -7.17 -5.49 4.04
C LEU A 281 -6.02 -4.50 4.26
N TYR A 282 -6.33 -3.22 4.45
CA TYR A 282 -5.31 -2.19 4.66
C TYR A 282 -4.53 -2.39 5.97
N GLN A 283 -5.20 -2.81 7.04
CA GLN A 283 -4.55 -3.14 8.31
C GLN A 283 -3.63 -4.36 8.16
N LYS A 284 -4.09 -5.42 7.48
CA LYS A 284 -3.30 -6.62 7.20
C LYS A 284 -2.08 -6.26 6.35
N LEU A 285 -2.28 -5.51 5.26
CA LEU A 285 -1.22 -5.05 4.37
C LEU A 285 -0.15 -4.27 5.14
N GLY A 286 -0.54 -3.28 5.93
CA GLY A 286 0.39 -2.50 6.74
C GLY A 286 1.16 -3.31 7.78
N LYS A 287 0.50 -4.28 8.46
CA LYS A 287 1.17 -5.19 9.40
C LYS A 287 2.17 -6.08 8.69
N GLN A 288 1.76 -6.73 7.61
CA GLN A 288 2.60 -7.68 6.88
C GLN A 288 3.80 -7.00 6.20
N LEU A 289 3.64 -5.77 5.67
CA LEU A 289 4.74 -4.98 5.14
C LEU A 289 5.79 -4.67 6.22
N LYS A 290 5.37 -4.25 7.40
CA LYS A 290 6.29 -4.00 8.53
C LYS A 290 7.01 -5.25 8.98
N SER A 291 6.30 -6.38 9.09
CA SER A 291 6.90 -7.68 9.45
C SER A 291 7.90 -8.15 8.40
N LEU A 292 7.58 -7.99 7.12
CA LEU A 292 8.44 -8.36 6.01
C LEU A 292 9.71 -7.49 5.95
N ALA A 293 9.58 -6.17 6.18
CA ALA A 293 10.73 -5.27 6.29
C ALA A 293 11.66 -5.68 7.45
N GLY A 294 11.10 -5.93 8.64
CA GLY A 294 11.86 -6.40 9.80
C GLY A 294 12.58 -7.73 9.54
N LEU A 295 11.87 -8.68 8.92
CA LEU A 295 12.46 -9.98 8.56
C LEU A 295 13.66 -9.82 7.61
N LEU A 296 13.55 -8.98 6.58
CA LEU A 296 14.63 -8.71 5.64
C LEU A 296 15.81 -8.01 6.32
N GLU A 297 15.54 -7.05 7.20
CA GLU A 297 16.56 -6.33 7.96
C GLU A 297 17.34 -7.25 8.92
N GLU A 298 16.64 -8.04 9.72
CA GLU A 298 17.23 -9.01 10.66
C GLU A 298 18.12 -10.04 9.97
N ASN A 299 17.82 -10.38 8.72
CA ASN A 299 18.58 -11.30 7.90
C ASN A 299 19.64 -10.63 7.00
N GLY A 300 19.98 -9.36 7.27
CA GLY A 300 21.03 -8.63 6.56
C GLY A 300 20.67 -8.24 5.11
N GLN A 301 19.38 -8.21 4.79
CA GLN A 301 18.86 -7.88 3.46
C GLN A 301 18.39 -6.42 3.32
N SER A 302 18.83 -5.51 4.22
CA SER A 302 18.44 -4.09 4.21
C SER A 302 18.82 -3.33 2.93
N SER A 303 19.81 -3.81 2.19
CA SER A 303 20.22 -3.24 0.91
C SER A 303 19.61 -3.94 -0.31
N SER A 304 18.76 -4.95 -0.08
CA SER A 304 18.13 -5.70 -1.18
C SER A 304 17.04 -4.90 -1.88
N ASN A 305 16.79 -5.25 -3.14
CA ASN A 305 15.66 -4.68 -3.90
C ASN A 305 14.31 -5.00 -3.22
N ALA A 306 14.20 -6.16 -2.57
CA ALA A 306 13.00 -6.54 -1.82
C ALA A 306 12.75 -5.59 -0.64
N PHE A 307 13.77 -5.28 0.15
CA PHE A 307 13.64 -4.34 1.26
C PHE A 307 13.22 -2.94 0.78
N GLN A 308 13.81 -2.46 -0.30
CA GLN A 308 13.46 -1.17 -0.90
C GLN A 308 12.00 -1.17 -1.41
N ALA A 309 11.57 -2.22 -2.12
CA ALA A 309 10.21 -2.33 -2.62
C ALA A 309 9.18 -2.39 -1.48
N VAL A 310 9.45 -3.18 -0.44
CA VAL A 310 8.60 -3.28 0.78
C VAL A 310 8.50 -1.94 1.48
N THR A 311 9.61 -1.24 1.68
CA THR A 311 9.65 0.06 2.35
C THR A 311 8.90 1.13 1.53
N ASN A 312 9.08 1.14 0.21
CA ASN A 312 8.37 2.05 -0.68
C ASN A 312 6.86 1.80 -0.66
N LEU A 313 6.43 0.54 -0.75
CA LEU A 313 5.01 0.19 -0.68
C LEU A 313 4.41 0.57 0.69
N SER A 314 5.14 0.33 1.79
CA SER A 314 4.69 0.73 3.13
C SER A 314 4.44 2.22 3.24
N ARG A 315 5.38 3.05 2.75
CA ARG A 315 5.22 4.51 2.74
C ARG A 315 4.03 4.96 1.90
N ASN A 316 3.82 4.32 0.74
CA ASN A 316 2.67 4.61 -0.11
C ASN A 316 1.34 4.26 0.58
N VAL A 317 1.26 3.13 1.25
CA VAL A 317 0.06 2.72 2.00
C VAL A 317 -0.23 3.70 3.14
N ASP A 318 0.79 4.10 3.91
CA ASP A 318 0.66 5.09 4.98
C ASP A 318 0.19 6.46 4.42
N PHE A 319 0.74 6.87 3.27
CA PHE A 319 0.34 8.11 2.58
C PHE A 319 -1.10 8.05 2.07
N LEU A 320 -1.51 6.95 1.43
CA LEU A 320 -2.90 6.75 0.97
C LEU A 320 -3.90 6.77 2.12
N GLN A 321 -3.56 6.21 3.28
CA GLN A 321 -4.41 6.27 4.47
C GLN A 321 -4.60 7.71 4.95
N GLN A 322 -3.56 8.54 4.89
CA GLN A 322 -3.64 9.95 5.26
C GLN A 322 -4.46 10.77 4.25
N ILE A 323 -4.28 10.51 2.96
CA ILE A 323 -5.13 11.11 1.92
C ILE A 323 -6.61 10.75 2.14
N ASN A 324 -6.90 9.49 2.43
CA ASN A 324 -8.27 9.02 2.65
C ASN A 324 -8.97 9.73 3.82
N GLN A 325 -8.24 10.07 4.88
CA GLN A 325 -8.80 10.82 6.02
C GLN A 325 -9.31 12.20 5.60
N THR A 326 -8.70 12.83 4.60
CA THR A 326 -8.99 14.20 4.17
C THR A 326 -9.88 14.24 2.93
N TYR A 327 -9.60 13.43 1.92
CA TYR A 327 -10.22 13.50 0.58
C TYR A 327 -11.20 12.37 0.27
N ALA A 328 -11.41 11.41 1.19
CA ALA A 328 -12.23 10.22 0.93
C ALA A 328 -11.86 9.53 -0.40
N TYR A 329 -10.56 9.33 -0.59
CA TYR A 329 -9.94 8.62 -1.71
C TYR A 329 -9.33 7.32 -1.22
N ILE A 330 -9.55 6.24 -1.96
CA ILE A 330 -8.97 4.93 -1.64
C ILE A 330 -8.59 4.20 -2.93
N GLN A 331 -7.47 3.52 -2.91
CA GLN A 331 -7.08 2.56 -3.94
C GLN A 331 -7.44 1.15 -3.50
N LEU A 332 -8.12 0.42 -4.34
CA LEU A 332 -8.55 -0.96 -4.10
C LEU A 332 -7.71 -1.90 -4.96
N PRO A 333 -6.82 -2.71 -4.38
CA PRO A 333 -6.11 -3.74 -5.11
C PRO A 333 -7.08 -4.90 -5.39
N LEU A 334 -7.70 -4.88 -6.55
CA LEU A 334 -8.74 -5.84 -6.94
C LEU A 334 -8.11 -7.11 -7.50
N HIS A 335 -8.58 -8.26 -7.01
CA HIS A 335 -8.35 -9.56 -7.62
C HIS A 335 -9.54 -9.89 -8.52
N LEU A 336 -9.37 -9.71 -9.82
CA LEU A 336 -10.40 -9.97 -10.82
C LEU A 336 -10.44 -11.47 -11.21
N ARG A 337 -11.48 -11.85 -11.96
CA ARG A 337 -11.58 -13.21 -12.50
C ARG A 337 -10.38 -13.49 -13.41
N GLN A 338 -9.94 -14.75 -13.45
CA GLN A 338 -8.77 -15.23 -14.22
C GLN A 338 -7.39 -14.83 -13.65
N GLY A 339 -7.32 -14.38 -12.39
CA GLY A 339 -6.05 -14.06 -11.72
C GLY A 339 -5.47 -12.71 -12.14
N GLU A 340 -6.27 -11.83 -12.73
CA GLU A 340 -5.87 -10.47 -13.05
C GLU A 340 -5.96 -9.59 -11.79
N HIS A 341 -4.89 -8.84 -11.50
CA HIS A 341 -4.84 -7.87 -10.40
C HIS A 341 -4.82 -6.46 -10.96
N LYS A 342 -5.77 -5.63 -10.53
CA LYS A 342 -5.90 -4.23 -10.97
C LYS A 342 -6.19 -3.30 -9.81
N THR A 343 -5.73 -2.07 -9.91
CA THR A 343 -6.09 -1.04 -8.94
C THR A 343 -7.40 -0.37 -9.36
N GLY A 344 -8.38 -0.38 -8.46
CA GLY A 344 -9.55 0.48 -8.56
C GLY A 344 -9.32 1.75 -7.72
N GLU A 345 -9.49 2.92 -8.33
CA GLU A 345 -9.38 4.20 -7.64
C GLU A 345 -10.77 4.73 -7.34
N LEU A 346 -11.13 4.77 -6.06
CA LEU A 346 -12.45 5.22 -5.61
C LEU A 346 -12.36 6.63 -5.00
N PHE A 347 -13.04 7.56 -5.60
CA PHE A 347 -13.23 8.93 -5.11
C PHE A 347 -14.65 9.09 -4.60
N VAL A 348 -14.83 9.44 -3.33
CA VAL A 348 -16.16 9.68 -2.75
C VAL A 348 -16.38 11.16 -2.53
N TYR A 349 -17.30 11.73 -3.30
CA TYR A 349 -17.69 13.14 -3.23
C TYR A 349 -18.83 13.31 -2.21
N THR A 350 -18.50 13.18 -0.94
CA THR A 350 -19.47 13.39 0.13
C THR A 350 -19.13 14.68 0.86
N ASN A 351 -20.00 15.65 0.78
CA ASN A 351 -19.86 16.79 1.66
C ASN A 351 -20.36 16.37 3.05
N LYS A 352 -19.44 16.04 3.97
CA LYS A 352 -19.77 15.62 5.36
C LYS A 352 -20.72 16.59 6.06
N LYS A 353 -20.78 17.87 5.65
CA LYS A 353 -21.71 18.88 6.15
C LYS A 353 -23.13 18.73 5.56
N ASN A 354 -23.26 18.08 4.39
CA ASN A 354 -24.56 17.89 3.72
C ASN A 354 -25.22 16.55 4.08
N LEU A 355 -24.50 15.60 4.67
CA LEU A 355 -25.08 14.37 5.23
C LEU A 355 -26.08 14.63 6.37
N ALA A 356 -25.91 15.75 7.10
CA ALA A 356 -26.84 16.21 8.13
C ALA A 356 -27.95 17.14 7.59
N GLY A 357 -27.89 17.51 6.31
CA GLY A 357 -28.85 18.38 5.61
C GLY A 357 -29.82 17.58 4.73
N LYS A 358 -30.99 18.15 4.46
CA LYS A 358 -32.09 17.52 3.68
C LYS A 358 -31.75 17.19 2.21
N ASP A 359 -30.58 17.53 1.70
CA ASP A 359 -30.13 17.23 0.33
C ASP A 359 -29.09 16.11 0.34
N GLY A 360 -29.49 14.93 0.80
CA GLY A 360 -28.64 13.73 0.92
C GLY A 360 -28.12 13.19 -0.43
N ARG A 361 -27.38 14.04 -1.19
CA ARG A 361 -26.69 13.59 -2.40
C ARG A 361 -25.30 13.11 -2.05
N VAL A 362 -25.04 11.83 -2.35
CA VAL A 362 -23.72 11.21 -2.30
C VAL A 362 -23.35 10.80 -3.71
N SER A 363 -22.13 11.04 -4.12
CA SER A 363 -21.63 10.52 -5.39
C SER A 363 -20.22 9.97 -5.24
N ALA A 364 -19.91 9.01 -6.06
CA ALA A 364 -18.59 8.39 -6.12
C ALA A 364 -18.16 8.22 -7.59
N LEU A 365 -16.87 8.26 -7.82
CA LEU A 365 -16.24 7.93 -9.09
C LEU A 365 -15.29 6.77 -8.83
N LEU A 366 -15.48 5.68 -9.55
CA LEU A 366 -14.55 4.55 -9.60
C LEU A 366 -13.81 4.60 -10.94
N HIS A 367 -12.50 4.72 -10.88
CA HIS A 367 -11.62 4.62 -12.03
C HIS A 367 -10.94 3.26 -12.07
N LEU A 368 -10.96 2.61 -13.23
CA LEU A 368 -10.34 1.30 -13.49
C LEU A 368 -9.58 1.37 -14.81
N ASP A 369 -8.33 0.92 -14.81
CA ASP A 369 -7.57 0.74 -16.06
C ASP A 369 -7.50 -0.76 -16.38
N MET A 370 -8.39 -1.18 -17.30
CA MET A 370 -8.57 -2.59 -17.65
C MET A 370 -7.75 -2.94 -18.89
N GLU A 371 -7.06 -4.09 -18.88
CA GLU A 371 -6.19 -4.51 -19.97
C GLU A 371 -6.91 -4.61 -21.33
N HIS A 372 -8.15 -5.10 -21.32
CA HIS A 372 -8.92 -5.34 -22.54
C HIS A 372 -9.96 -4.26 -22.85
N LEU A 373 -10.44 -3.55 -21.84
CA LEU A 373 -11.44 -2.49 -21.99
C LEU A 373 -10.84 -1.09 -22.00
N GLY A 374 -9.54 -0.97 -21.65
CA GLY A 374 -8.90 0.33 -21.42
C GLY A 374 -9.45 1.05 -20.18
N PRO A 375 -9.23 2.37 -20.08
CA PRO A 375 -9.72 3.15 -18.96
C PRO A 375 -11.25 3.19 -18.94
N LEU A 376 -11.80 2.88 -17.76
CA LEU A 376 -13.22 2.86 -17.46
C LEU A 376 -13.49 3.70 -16.23
N ASP A 377 -14.30 4.75 -16.37
CA ASP A 377 -14.79 5.54 -15.25
C ASP A 377 -16.26 5.24 -14.98
N VAL A 378 -16.58 4.90 -13.75
CA VAL A 378 -17.94 4.64 -13.30
C VAL A 378 -18.34 5.69 -12.28
N TYR A 379 -19.20 6.61 -12.69
CA TYR A 379 -19.76 7.63 -11.80
C TYR A 379 -21.09 7.15 -11.26
N VAL A 380 -21.20 7.08 -9.94
CA VAL A 380 -22.42 6.70 -9.22
C VAL A 380 -22.91 7.88 -8.39
N ALA A 381 -24.18 8.21 -8.49
CA ALA A 381 -24.81 9.22 -7.66
C ALA A 381 -26.08 8.65 -7.01
N LEU A 382 -26.14 8.80 -5.69
CA LEU A 382 -27.34 8.53 -4.87
C LEU A 382 -27.99 9.85 -4.51
N GLN A 383 -29.27 9.98 -4.84
CA GLN A 383 -30.11 11.09 -4.41
C GLN A 383 -31.40 10.55 -3.83
N ASP A 384 -31.63 10.77 -2.55
CA ASP A 384 -32.72 10.18 -1.77
C ASP A 384 -32.65 8.63 -1.83
N THR A 385 -33.52 7.99 -2.61
CA THR A 385 -33.56 6.54 -2.83
C THR A 385 -33.23 6.14 -4.26
N LYS A 386 -32.84 7.12 -5.10
CA LYS A 386 -32.54 6.88 -6.52
C LYS A 386 -31.04 6.83 -6.74
N VAL A 387 -30.57 5.73 -7.30
CA VAL A 387 -29.20 5.56 -7.77
C VAL A 387 -29.17 5.83 -9.27
N SER A 388 -28.22 6.63 -9.72
CA SER A 388 -27.89 6.80 -11.13
C SER A 388 -26.43 6.45 -11.36
N THR A 389 -26.18 5.68 -12.39
CA THR A 389 -24.83 5.25 -12.77
C THR A 389 -24.54 5.75 -14.19
N LYS A 390 -23.31 6.25 -14.40
CA LYS A 390 -22.81 6.67 -15.72
C LYS A 390 -21.46 6.03 -15.95
N PHE A 391 -21.32 5.41 -17.10
CA PHE A 391 -20.07 4.82 -17.55
C PHE A 391 -19.42 5.75 -18.57
N TYR A 392 -18.13 5.98 -18.41
CA TYR A 392 -17.29 6.70 -19.38
C TYR A 392 -16.26 5.72 -19.88
N VAL A 393 -16.24 5.50 -21.18
CA VAL A 393 -15.38 4.52 -21.86
C VAL A 393 -14.66 5.17 -23.03
N GLN A 394 -13.58 4.53 -23.48
CA GLN A 394 -12.70 5.10 -24.50
C GLN A 394 -13.37 5.21 -25.89
N ASN A 395 -14.28 4.27 -26.22
CA ASN A 395 -14.95 4.24 -27.53
C ASN A 395 -16.31 3.53 -27.48
N ASP A 396 -17.11 3.73 -28.54
CA ASP A 396 -18.47 3.21 -28.65
C ASP A 396 -18.53 1.65 -28.68
N THR A 397 -17.50 0.99 -29.20
CA THR A 397 -17.46 -0.49 -29.26
C THR A 397 -17.44 -1.10 -27.83
N ILE A 398 -16.73 -0.45 -26.90
CA ILE A 398 -16.70 -0.86 -25.50
C ILE A 398 -18.04 -0.58 -24.84
N LEU A 399 -18.69 0.53 -25.20
CA LEU A 399 -20.03 0.87 -24.71
C LEU A 399 -21.05 -0.18 -25.14
N ASP A 400 -21.07 -0.54 -26.42
CA ASP A 400 -21.93 -1.58 -26.96
C ASP A 400 -21.71 -2.95 -26.28
N TYR A 401 -20.43 -3.27 -26.01
CA TYR A 401 -20.08 -4.49 -25.28
C TYR A 401 -20.60 -4.49 -23.84
N LEU A 402 -20.47 -3.38 -23.14
CA LEU A 402 -20.98 -3.23 -21.78
C LEU A 402 -22.51 -3.31 -21.75
N GLU A 403 -23.20 -2.60 -22.66
CA GLU A 403 -24.66 -2.65 -22.78
C GLU A 403 -25.19 -4.07 -23.05
N ALA A 404 -24.49 -4.83 -23.90
CA ALA A 404 -24.86 -6.21 -24.24
C ALA A 404 -24.67 -7.20 -23.10
N ASN A 405 -23.82 -6.88 -22.12
CA ASN A 405 -23.47 -7.76 -20.99
C ASN A 405 -23.97 -7.26 -19.63
N MET A 406 -24.65 -6.10 -19.57
CA MET A 406 -25.32 -5.65 -18.36
C MET A 406 -26.61 -6.45 -18.17
N GLU A 407 -26.65 -7.27 -17.12
CA GLU A 407 -27.92 -7.83 -16.63
C GLU A 407 -28.67 -6.71 -15.89
N VAL A 408 -29.86 -6.36 -16.37
CA VAL A 408 -30.75 -5.33 -15.78
C VAL A 408 -31.57 -5.94 -14.66
#